data_979f5ab32a1fb1e7b4a37233db69ef08
#
_entry.id   979f5ab32a1fb1e7b4a37233db69ef08
#
_cell.length_a   1.000
_cell.length_b   1.000
_cell.length_c   1.000
_cell.angle_alpha   90.00
_cell.angle_beta   90.00
_cell.angle_gamma   90.00
#
_symmetry.space_group_name_H-M   'P 1'
#
loop_
_entity.id
_entity.type
_entity.pdbx_description
1 polymer ?
#
loop_
_entity_poly.entity_id
_entity_poly.type
_entity_poly.pdbx_seq_one_letter_code
_entity_poly.pdbx_strand_id
1 'polypeptide(L)'
;MDQVVKIRVILDVEEDIFRDIEIELDAPLMHLHLSTLDAFNWDNANEMASFYQSNEAWDKGAEYPLMAMGPEFPSMENATVRDILPTPTSRGLYVYDYLRMWCFYLEPLAIGAAEDGVGYPRLMMEFGTTPDPMSREPEGLDDAGLFDDVFSDDAKTGDPEIDAYLDEDDDETPGMENIDDHVDLF
;
A
#
# COMPACT_ATOMS: atom_id res chain seq x y z
N MET A 1 25.38 22.04 2.83
CA MET A 1 24.83 21.78 4.19
C MET A 1 23.58 20.97 3.98
N ASP A 2 23.53 19.81 4.58
CA ASP A 2 22.39 18.93 4.46
C ASP A 2 21.20 19.57 5.17
N GLN A 3 20.04 19.58 4.50
CA GLN A 3 18.82 20.14 5.04
C GLN A 3 17.92 19.02 5.55
N VAL A 4 17.29 19.28 6.67
CA VAL A 4 16.35 18.38 7.33
C VAL A 4 14.98 19.04 7.34
N VAL A 5 13.94 18.26 7.09
CA VAL A 5 12.55 18.66 7.27
C VAL A 5 11.95 17.90 8.44
N LYS A 6 11.24 18.63 9.29
CA LYS A 6 10.34 18.06 10.29
C LYS A 6 8.95 17.98 9.69
N ILE A 7 8.44 16.75 9.55
CA ILE A 7 7.16 16.46 8.91
C ILE A 7 6.20 15.97 9.97
N ARG A 8 5.01 16.53 10.02
CA ARG A 8 3.88 15.93 10.72
C ARG A 8 3.16 14.99 9.77
N VAL A 9 3.12 13.72 10.12
CA VAL A 9 2.41 12.66 9.41
C VAL A 9 1.12 12.40 10.17
N ILE A 10 -0.01 12.77 9.57
CA ILE A 10 -1.35 12.72 10.21
C ILE A 10 -2.15 11.60 9.56
N LEU A 11 -2.61 10.64 10.33
CA LEU A 11 -3.48 9.58 9.84
C LEU A 11 -4.89 10.12 9.63
N ASP A 12 -5.50 9.84 8.48
CA ASP A 12 -6.86 10.26 8.10
C ASP A 12 -7.91 9.34 8.76
N VAL A 13 -8.25 9.65 9.99
CA VAL A 13 -9.26 9.00 10.83
C VAL A 13 -9.97 10.06 11.68
N GLU A 14 -11.05 9.67 12.38
CA GLU A 14 -11.82 10.61 13.23
C GLU A 14 -11.01 11.09 14.45
N GLU A 15 -10.14 10.23 14.98
CA GLU A 15 -9.28 10.56 16.11
C GLU A 15 -8.04 11.32 15.65
N ASP A 16 -7.53 12.18 16.51
CA ASP A 16 -6.25 12.86 16.26
C ASP A 16 -5.09 11.88 16.47
N ILE A 17 -4.53 11.35 15.38
CA ILE A 17 -3.37 10.45 15.40
C ILE A 17 -2.30 10.99 14.47
N PHE A 18 -1.12 11.35 15.01
CA PHE A 18 -0.03 11.84 14.20
C PHE A 18 1.35 11.46 14.75
N ARG A 19 2.34 11.56 13.87
CA ARG A 19 3.77 11.40 14.19
C ARG A 19 4.56 12.54 13.59
N ASP A 20 5.47 13.14 14.38
CA ASP A 20 6.42 14.11 13.85
C ASP A 20 7.75 13.40 13.59
N ILE A 21 8.18 13.39 12.34
CA ILE A 21 9.41 12.74 11.88
C ILE A 21 10.34 13.81 11.33
N GLU A 22 11.61 13.78 11.74
CA GLU A 22 12.68 14.52 11.08
C GLU A 22 13.42 13.63 10.11
N ILE A 23 13.63 14.12 8.90
CA ILE A 23 14.30 13.40 7.82
C ILE A 23 15.06 14.37 6.93
N GLU A 24 16.17 13.92 6.34
CA GLU A 24 16.91 14.68 5.35
C GLU A 24 16.05 14.95 4.12
N LEU A 25 16.04 16.19 3.61
CA LEU A 25 15.25 16.55 2.42
C LEU A 25 15.69 15.79 1.17
N ASP A 26 16.96 15.43 1.09
CA ASP A 26 17.51 14.70 -0.05
C ASP A 26 17.53 13.18 0.18
N ALA A 27 16.93 12.69 1.29
CA ALA A 27 16.74 11.27 1.51
C ALA A 27 15.71 10.69 0.51
N PRO A 28 15.91 9.44 0.05
CA PRO A 28 14.91 8.74 -0.75
C PRO A 28 13.55 8.67 -0.04
N LEU A 29 12.47 8.76 -0.81
CA LEU A 29 11.11 8.59 -0.28
C LEU A 29 10.90 7.21 0.38
N MET A 30 11.68 6.21 -0.02
CA MET A 30 11.73 4.91 0.64
C MET A 30 12.07 5.02 2.13
N HIS A 31 12.96 5.94 2.51
CA HIS A 31 13.29 6.15 3.93
C HIS A 31 12.11 6.78 4.70
N LEU A 32 11.36 7.68 4.08
CA LEU A 32 10.14 8.25 4.68
C LEU A 32 9.05 7.18 4.81
N HIS A 33 8.88 6.32 3.81
CA HIS A 33 7.96 5.18 3.85
C HIS A 33 8.26 4.27 5.05
N LEU A 34 9.49 3.78 5.15
CA LEU A 34 9.89 2.89 6.23
C LEU A 34 9.77 3.56 7.62
N SER A 35 10.17 4.83 7.73
CA SER A 35 10.05 5.59 8.98
C SER A 35 8.62 5.84 9.40
N THR A 36 7.72 6.06 8.44
CA THR A 36 6.29 6.22 8.71
C THR A 36 5.72 4.92 9.25
N LEU A 37 5.97 3.79 8.62
CA LEU A 37 5.48 2.50 9.10
C LEU A 37 6.03 2.16 10.49
N ASP A 38 7.33 2.36 10.71
CA ASP A 38 7.95 2.16 12.03
C ASP A 38 7.32 3.05 13.11
N ALA A 39 7.10 4.34 12.81
CA ALA A 39 6.47 5.28 13.73
C ALA A 39 5.01 4.95 14.08
N PHE A 40 4.29 4.29 13.17
CA PHE A 40 2.93 3.82 13.39
C PHE A 40 2.87 2.36 13.86
N ASN A 41 4.01 1.67 14.05
CA ASN A 41 4.12 0.25 14.41
C ASN A 41 3.39 -0.68 13.42
N TRP A 42 3.50 -0.38 12.13
CA TRP A 42 2.98 -1.20 11.04
C TRP A 42 4.11 -1.97 10.37
N ASP A 43 4.01 -3.28 10.31
CA ASP A 43 5.15 -4.15 9.97
C ASP A 43 5.30 -4.46 8.47
N ASN A 44 4.24 -4.28 7.65
CA ASN A 44 4.26 -4.72 6.26
C ASN A 44 4.76 -3.62 5.31
N ALA A 45 6.08 -3.48 5.17
CA ALA A 45 6.71 -2.52 4.28
C ALA A 45 6.58 -2.86 2.77
N ASN A 46 6.09 -4.05 2.43
CA ASN A 46 5.91 -4.48 1.04
C ASN A 46 4.47 -4.32 0.55
N GLU A 47 3.58 -3.76 1.37
CA GLU A 47 2.23 -3.46 0.95
C GLU A 47 2.23 -2.32 -0.07
N MET A 48 1.30 -2.36 -1.03
CA MET A 48 1.19 -1.33 -2.07
C MET A 48 0.99 0.05 -1.45
N ALA A 49 1.85 0.98 -1.83
CA ALA A 49 1.83 2.33 -1.28
C ALA A 49 2.34 3.35 -2.30
N SER A 50 1.89 4.60 -2.17
CA SER A 50 2.38 5.74 -2.96
C SER A 50 2.43 7.02 -2.15
N PHE A 51 3.44 7.83 -2.43
CA PHE A 51 3.44 9.24 -2.08
C PHE A 51 2.88 10.07 -3.23
N TYR A 52 2.28 11.21 -2.90
CA TYR A 52 1.79 12.19 -3.87
C TYR A 52 2.23 13.58 -3.46
N GLN A 53 2.62 14.39 -4.43
CA GLN A 53 2.56 15.84 -4.24
C GLN A 53 1.11 16.26 -4.03
N SER A 54 0.88 17.29 -3.23
CA SER A 54 -0.46 17.81 -2.98
C SER A 54 -0.48 19.32 -2.92
N ASN A 55 -1.67 19.89 -2.91
CA ASN A 55 -1.95 21.31 -2.76
C ASN A 55 -2.70 21.61 -1.46
N GLU A 56 -3.10 22.86 -1.24
CA GLU A 56 -3.87 23.28 -0.07
C GLU A 56 -5.26 22.61 0.03
N ALA A 57 -5.80 22.12 -1.08
CA ALA A 57 -7.08 21.40 -1.11
C ALA A 57 -6.91 19.88 -0.95
N TRP A 58 -5.66 19.40 -0.76
CA TRP A 58 -5.31 17.99 -0.65
C TRP A 58 -5.60 17.15 -1.90
N ASP A 59 -5.61 17.81 -3.08
CA ASP A 59 -5.70 17.08 -4.34
C ASP A 59 -4.42 16.29 -4.61
N LYS A 60 -4.56 15.09 -5.17
CA LYS A 60 -3.43 14.25 -5.58
C LYS A 60 -2.77 14.83 -6.84
N GLY A 61 -1.49 15.14 -6.76
CA GLY A 61 -0.63 15.56 -7.85
C GLY A 61 0.25 14.42 -8.38
N ALA A 62 1.54 14.70 -8.61
CA ALA A 62 2.50 13.70 -9.07
C ALA A 62 2.61 12.54 -8.07
N GLU A 63 2.60 11.31 -8.59
CA GLU A 63 2.66 10.07 -7.83
C GLU A 63 4.06 9.49 -7.82
N TYR A 64 4.44 8.93 -6.68
CA TYR A 64 5.70 8.24 -6.42
C TYR A 64 5.40 6.89 -5.75
N PRO A 65 5.15 5.83 -6.54
CA PRO A 65 4.78 4.51 -6.00
C PRO A 65 5.96 3.81 -5.35
N LEU A 66 5.67 2.83 -4.50
CA LEU A 66 6.67 1.96 -3.88
C LEU A 66 7.52 1.25 -4.94
N MET A 67 6.88 0.72 -5.98
CA MET A 67 7.53 0.07 -7.10
C MET A 67 7.28 0.83 -8.41
N ALA A 68 8.35 1.20 -9.11
CA ALA A 68 8.25 1.81 -10.43
C ALA A 68 7.81 0.78 -11.49
N MET A 69 7.05 1.24 -12.48
CA MET A 69 6.68 0.43 -13.66
C MET A 69 7.84 0.30 -14.68
N GLY A 70 8.96 0.98 -14.43
CA GLY A 70 10.17 0.96 -15.25
C GLY A 70 11.17 2.01 -14.75
N PRO A 71 12.45 1.93 -15.16
CA PRO A 71 13.52 2.78 -14.62
C PRO A 71 13.36 4.28 -14.94
N GLU A 72 12.56 4.63 -15.93
CA GLU A 72 12.26 6.02 -16.32
C GLU A 72 11.10 6.64 -15.52
N PHE A 73 10.36 5.84 -14.73
CA PHE A 73 9.24 6.34 -13.93
C PHE A 73 9.69 6.68 -12.51
N PRO A 74 9.14 7.76 -11.92
CA PRO A 74 9.42 8.07 -10.54
C PRO A 74 8.91 6.99 -9.59
N SER A 75 9.65 6.77 -8.51
CA SER A 75 9.28 5.83 -7.44
C SER A 75 9.86 6.28 -6.12
N MET A 76 9.53 5.60 -5.03
CA MET A 76 10.10 5.87 -3.72
C MET A 76 11.62 5.64 -3.64
N GLU A 77 12.18 4.82 -4.52
CA GLU A 77 13.63 4.55 -4.55
C GLU A 77 14.44 5.65 -5.23
N ASN A 78 13.89 6.27 -6.30
CA ASN A 78 14.61 7.23 -7.13
C ASN A 78 14.18 8.68 -6.93
N ALA A 79 13.13 8.94 -6.18
CA ALA A 79 12.69 10.27 -5.77
C ALA A 79 13.03 10.55 -4.31
N THR A 80 13.14 11.83 -3.95
CA THR A 80 13.53 12.30 -2.63
C THR A 80 12.35 12.98 -1.89
N VAL A 81 12.50 13.17 -0.60
CA VAL A 81 11.53 13.95 0.21
C VAL A 81 11.33 15.35 -0.36
N ARG A 82 12.41 15.96 -0.90
CA ARG A 82 12.36 17.29 -1.55
C ARG A 82 11.43 17.33 -2.75
N ASP A 83 11.26 16.23 -3.46
CA ASP A 83 10.38 16.18 -4.64
C ASP A 83 8.90 16.37 -4.26
N ILE A 84 8.49 15.94 -3.06
CA ILE A 84 7.11 16.13 -2.58
C ILE A 84 6.95 17.30 -1.61
N LEU A 85 7.98 17.62 -0.81
CA LEU A 85 7.93 18.65 0.25
C LEU A 85 9.08 19.66 0.12
N PRO A 86 9.21 20.39 -1.01
CA PRO A 86 10.34 21.28 -1.25
C PRO A 86 10.37 22.53 -0.34
N THR A 87 9.24 22.92 0.24
CA THR A 87 9.08 24.15 1.04
C THR A 87 8.26 23.91 2.31
N PRO A 88 8.33 24.80 3.32
CA PRO A 88 7.50 24.67 4.53
C PRO A 88 6.00 24.78 4.29
N THR A 89 5.58 25.30 3.13
CA THR A 89 4.16 25.41 2.75
C THR A 89 3.68 24.29 1.82
N SER A 90 4.56 23.38 1.47
CA SER A 90 4.21 22.20 0.66
C SER A 90 3.22 21.31 1.39
N ARG A 91 2.51 20.50 0.64
CA ARG A 91 1.63 19.46 1.14
C ARG A 91 1.94 18.16 0.40
N GLY A 92 1.86 17.05 1.09
CA GLY A 92 2.00 15.72 0.51
C GLY A 92 0.93 14.79 1.05
N LEU A 93 0.66 13.75 0.30
CA LEU A 93 -0.19 12.65 0.72
C LEU A 93 0.62 11.34 0.69
N TYR A 94 0.32 10.46 1.60
CA TYR A 94 0.82 9.10 1.57
C TYR A 94 -0.37 8.14 1.68
N VAL A 95 -0.47 7.22 0.73
CA VAL A 95 -1.51 6.17 0.70
C VAL A 95 -0.81 4.85 0.90
N TYR A 96 -1.29 4.08 1.85
CA TYR A 96 -0.78 2.77 2.21
C TYR A 96 -1.91 1.74 2.15
N ASP A 97 -1.61 0.54 1.66
CA ASP A 97 -2.56 -0.54 1.45
C ASP A 97 -3.72 -0.12 0.53
N TYR A 98 -3.55 -0.34 -0.77
CA TYR A 98 -4.54 0.06 -1.79
C TYR A 98 -5.89 -0.66 -1.67
N LEU A 99 -5.96 -1.74 -0.90
CA LEU A 99 -7.22 -2.40 -0.61
C LEU A 99 -7.98 -1.70 0.52
N ARG A 100 -7.27 -1.23 1.55
CA ARG A 100 -7.85 -0.57 2.73
C ARG A 100 -7.76 0.95 2.69
N MET A 101 -6.98 1.50 1.74
CA MET A 101 -6.85 2.93 1.48
C MET A 101 -6.55 3.76 2.75
N TRP A 102 -5.51 3.37 3.50
CA TRP A 102 -5.02 4.19 4.59
C TRP A 102 -4.35 5.44 4.02
N CYS A 103 -4.88 6.61 4.35
CA CYS A 103 -4.38 7.90 3.89
C CYS A 103 -3.71 8.66 5.04
N PHE A 104 -2.62 9.34 4.71
CA PHE A 104 -1.90 10.21 5.63
C PHE A 104 -1.65 11.56 4.97
N TYR A 105 -1.85 12.62 5.73
CA TYR A 105 -1.49 13.99 5.35
C TYR A 105 -0.07 14.29 5.81
N LEU A 106 0.74 14.88 4.94
CA LEU A 106 2.12 15.24 5.22
C LEU A 106 2.26 16.76 5.24
N GLU A 107 2.57 17.31 6.41
CA GLU A 107 2.74 18.73 6.63
C GLU A 107 4.15 19.03 7.11
N PRO A 108 4.99 19.76 6.34
CA PRO A 108 6.24 20.29 6.85
C PRO A 108 5.97 21.27 8.00
N LEU A 109 6.59 21.04 9.15
CA LEU A 109 6.54 21.96 10.29
C LEU A 109 7.69 22.96 10.26
N ALA A 110 8.88 22.51 9.83
CA ALA A 110 10.08 23.31 9.72
C ALA A 110 11.07 22.66 8.75
N ILE A 111 11.86 23.50 8.08
CA ILE A 111 13.04 23.07 7.31
C ILE A 111 14.25 23.82 7.89
N GLY A 112 15.32 23.11 8.18
CA GLY A 112 16.53 23.65 8.76
C GLY A 112 17.79 22.92 8.34
N ALA A 113 18.93 23.30 8.91
CA ALA A 113 20.17 22.57 8.73
C ALA A 113 20.17 21.30 9.60
N ALA A 114 20.78 20.23 9.07
CA ALA A 114 21.01 19.03 9.87
C ALA A 114 21.93 19.33 11.07
N GLU A 115 21.68 18.67 12.19
CA GLU A 115 22.50 18.77 13.40
C GLU A 115 23.70 17.81 13.30
N ASP A 116 24.87 18.30 13.65
CA ASP A 116 26.09 17.49 13.63
C ASP A 116 25.99 16.28 14.59
N GLY A 117 26.26 15.11 14.08
CA GLY A 117 26.28 13.86 14.87
C GLY A 117 24.90 13.26 15.14
N VAL A 118 23.84 13.81 14.55
CA VAL A 118 22.48 13.26 14.64
C VAL A 118 22.19 12.37 13.44
N GLY A 119 21.62 11.18 13.71
CA GLY A 119 21.13 10.27 12.67
C GLY A 119 19.69 10.56 12.28
N TYR A 120 19.43 10.52 10.99
CA TYR A 120 18.08 10.66 10.41
C TYR A 120 17.74 9.42 9.58
N PRO A 121 16.44 9.08 9.43
CA PRO A 121 15.26 9.72 10.03
C PRO A 121 15.13 9.45 11.53
N ARG A 122 14.43 10.35 12.25
CA ARG A 122 14.13 10.15 13.67
C ARG A 122 12.70 10.57 14.03
N LEU A 123 12.05 9.79 14.90
CA LEU A 123 10.75 10.14 15.48
C LEU A 123 10.93 11.19 16.58
N MET A 124 10.22 12.32 16.47
CA MET A 124 10.30 13.44 17.40
C MET A 124 9.13 13.52 18.36
N MET A 125 7.95 13.13 17.89
CA MET A 125 6.73 13.16 18.68
C MET A 125 5.75 12.11 18.15
N GLU A 126 4.99 11.53 19.08
CA GLU A 126 3.86 10.68 18.78
C GLU A 126 2.64 11.14 19.55
N PHE A 127 1.48 11.10 18.90
CA PHE A 127 0.20 11.42 19.49
C PHE A 127 -0.88 10.47 18.98
N GLY A 128 -1.75 10.01 19.87
CA GLY A 128 -2.82 9.09 19.56
C GLY A 128 -2.37 7.62 19.43
N THR A 129 -3.29 6.73 19.64
CA THR A 129 -3.07 5.28 19.53
C THR A 129 -3.27 4.83 18.10
N THR A 130 -2.26 4.20 17.53
CA THR A 130 -2.32 3.67 16.16
C THR A 130 -3.33 2.51 16.08
N PRO A 131 -4.26 2.52 15.11
CA PRO A 131 -5.13 1.38 14.86
C PRO A 131 -4.33 0.22 14.24
N ASP A 132 -4.88 -0.99 14.35
CA ASP A 132 -4.39 -2.13 13.61
C ASP A 132 -4.59 -1.86 12.10
N PRO A 133 -3.56 -2.00 11.24
CA PRO A 133 -3.69 -1.78 9.80
C PRO A 133 -4.71 -2.72 9.14
N MET A 134 -5.03 -3.86 9.75
CA MET A 134 -6.04 -4.80 9.27
C MET A 134 -7.46 -4.49 9.79
N SER A 135 -7.63 -3.47 10.65
CA SER A 135 -8.93 -3.13 11.26
C SER A 135 -9.92 -2.46 10.30
N ARG A 136 -9.44 -1.90 9.17
CA ARG A 136 -10.29 -1.30 8.13
C ARG A 136 -10.66 -2.38 7.11
N GLU A 137 -11.94 -2.48 6.78
CA GLU A 137 -12.40 -3.35 5.71
C GLU A 137 -11.85 -2.86 4.35
N PRO A 138 -11.48 -3.78 3.44
CA PRO A 138 -11.07 -3.39 2.10
C PRO A 138 -12.17 -2.65 1.34
N GLU A 139 -11.81 -1.53 0.70
CA GLU A 139 -12.76 -0.77 -0.12
C GLU A 139 -13.16 -1.59 -1.36
N GLY A 140 -14.47 -1.66 -1.64
CA GLY A 140 -15.01 -2.30 -2.84
C GLY A 140 -15.30 -3.79 -2.71
N LEU A 141 -15.11 -4.42 -1.54
CA LEU A 141 -15.56 -5.79 -1.31
C LEU A 141 -17.00 -5.87 -0.77
N ASP A 142 -17.62 -4.74 -0.45
CA ASP A 142 -19.02 -4.68 0.00
C ASP A 142 -20.02 -4.98 -1.12
N ASP A 143 -19.57 -5.04 -2.37
CA ASP A 143 -20.36 -5.49 -3.52
C ASP A 143 -20.07 -6.97 -3.85
N ALA A 144 -20.02 -7.79 -2.79
CA ALA A 144 -19.87 -9.26 -2.88
C ALA A 144 -21.05 -9.94 -3.64
N GLY A 145 -21.98 -9.16 -4.17
CA GLY A 145 -22.97 -9.63 -5.13
C GLY A 145 -22.39 -10.00 -6.50
N LEU A 146 -21.17 -9.53 -6.83
CA LEU A 146 -20.54 -9.84 -8.13
C LEU A 146 -19.95 -11.25 -8.22
N PHE A 147 -19.68 -11.91 -7.09
CA PHE A 147 -19.16 -13.29 -7.09
C PHE A 147 -20.24 -14.34 -6.88
N ASP A 148 -21.40 -13.99 -6.33
CA ASP A 148 -22.51 -14.93 -6.14
C ASP A 148 -23.19 -15.26 -7.47
N ASP A 149 -23.18 -14.34 -8.45
CA ASP A 149 -23.75 -14.57 -9.79
C ASP A 149 -22.81 -15.35 -10.74
N VAL A 150 -21.49 -15.39 -10.45
CA VAL A 150 -20.53 -16.11 -11.31
C VAL A 150 -20.42 -17.59 -10.94
N PHE A 151 -20.80 -17.96 -9.72
CA PHE A 151 -20.78 -19.34 -9.23
C PHE A 151 -22.18 -19.89 -8.91
N SER A 152 -23.25 -19.19 -9.28
CA SER A 152 -24.58 -19.78 -9.24
C SER A 152 -24.70 -20.81 -10.38
N ASP A 153 -25.09 -22.02 -10.03
CA ASP A 153 -25.30 -23.18 -10.91
C ASP A 153 -26.32 -22.93 -12.06
N ASP A 154 -26.86 -21.71 -12.16
CA ASP A 154 -27.82 -21.26 -13.16
C ASP A 154 -27.26 -20.24 -14.16
N ALA A 155 -25.94 -20.02 -14.22
CA ALA A 155 -25.30 -19.08 -15.15
C ALA A 155 -25.32 -19.66 -16.60
N LYS A 156 -26.50 -19.77 -17.19
CA LYS A 156 -26.63 -19.91 -18.64
C LYS A 156 -26.20 -18.58 -19.26
N THR A 157 -25.14 -18.61 -20.06
CA THR A 157 -24.56 -17.40 -20.69
C THR A 157 -25.48 -16.79 -21.74
N GLY A 158 -26.59 -17.47 -22.10
CA GLY A 158 -27.51 -17.06 -23.14
C GLY A 158 -26.98 -17.29 -24.55
N ASP A 159 -25.78 -17.87 -24.68
CA ASP A 159 -25.21 -18.30 -25.96
C ASP A 159 -25.33 -19.83 -26.06
N PRO A 160 -26.15 -20.35 -26.99
CA PRO A 160 -26.40 -21.77 -27.07
C PRO A 160 -25.19 -22.63 -27.47
N GLU A 161 -24.11 -22.02 -28.00
CA GLU A 161 -22.87 -22.76 -28.28
C GLU A 161 -22.02 -22.91 -27.03
N ILE A 162 -22.04 -21.93 -26.11
CA ILE A 162 -21.28 -21.97 -24.84
C ILE A 162 -22.03 -22.85 -23.82
N ASP A 163 -23.34 -22.72 -23.73
CA ASP A 163 -24.18 -23.52 -22.82
C ASP A 163 -24.10 -25.02 -23.09
N ALA A 164 -23.85 -25.43 -24.36
CA ALA A 164 -23.69 -26.83 -24.75
C ALA A 164 -22.37 -27.45 -24.25
N TYR A 165 -21.31 -26.66 -23.97
CA TYR A 165 -20.06 -27.16 -23.40
C TYR A 165 -20.09 -27.30 -21.88
N LEU A 166 -21.04 -26.65 -21.22
CA LEU A 166 -21.18 -26.70 -19.75
C LEU A 166 -22.02 -27.90 -19.28
N ASP A 167 -22.82 -28.49 -20.19
CA ASP A 167 -23.68 -29.66 -19.91
C ASP A 167 -22.98 -31.04 -20.17
N GLU A 168 -21.71 -31.07 -20.67
CA GLU A 168 -21.02 -32.30 -21.03
C GLU A 168 -20.11 -32.94 -19.94
N ASP A 169 -19.98 -32.34 -18.75
CA ASP A 169 -19.05 -32.84 -17.73
C ASP A 169 -19.70 -33.66 -16.58
N ASP A 170 -20.88 -34.20 -16.75
CA ASP A 170 -21.52 -35.02 -15.72
C ASP A 170 -21.81 -36.47 -16.19
N ASP A 171 -20.79 -37.15 -16.73
CA ASP A 171 -20.73 -38.62 -16.67
C ASP A 171 -19.33 -39.13 -17.03
N GLU A 172 -18.81 -39.99 -16.16
CA GLU A 172 -17.63 -40.85 -16.24
C GLU A 172 -16.37 -40.39 -15.50
N THR A 173 -16.35 -40.66 -14.21
CA THR A 173 -15.11 -40.99 -13.52
C THR A 173 -14.70 -42.42 -13.89
N PRO A 174 -13.60 -42.64 -14.62
CA PRO A 174 -13.00 -43.97 -14.70
C PRO A 174 -12.33 -44.28 -13.36
N GLY A 175 -12.69 -45.41 -12.79
CA GLY A 175 -12.17 -45.90 -11.53
C GLY A 175 -10.65 -45.88 -11.51
N MET A 176 -10.11 -45.31 -10.45
CA MET A 176 -8.71 -45.53 -10.07
C MET A 176 -8.53 -46.99 -9.70
N GLU A 177 -7.93 -47.75 -10.63
CA GLU A 177 -7.36 -49.04 -10.27
C GLU A 177 -6.17 -48.83 -9.35
N ASN A 178 -6.24 -49.43 -8.15
CA ASN A 178 -5.17 -49.59 -7.21
C ASN A 178 -3.97 -50.25 -7.88
N ILE A 179 -2.87 -49.50 -7.99
CA ILE A 179 -1.52 -50.05 -8.25
C ILE A 179 -0.88 -50.31 -6.87
N ASP A 180 -1.34 -51.36 -6.20
CA ASP A 180 -0.62 -52.08 -5.18
C ASP A 180 -0.74 -53.56 -5.51
N ASP A 181 0.28 -54.07 -6.23
CA ASP A 181 0.77 -55.42 -6.17
C ASP A 181 1.81 -55.62 -7.25
N HIS A 182 3.06 -55.49 -6.92
CA HIS A 182 4.17 -56.36 -7.35
C HIS A 182 5.49 -55.76 -6.91
N VAL A 183 5.83 -56.01 -5.65
CA VAL A 183 7.23 -56.12 -5.23
C VAL A 183 7.43 -57.56 -4.79
N ASP A 184 7.88 -58.36 -5.72
CA ASP A 184 8.52 -59.63 -5.38
C ASP A 184 9.80 -59.81 -6.21
N LEU A 185 10.90 -59.92 -5.47
CA LEU A 185 12.06 -60.76 -5.71
C LEU A 185 13.05 -60.37 -6.81
N PHE A 186 14.21 -59.81 -6.42
CA PHE A 186 15.52 -60.47 -6.23
C PHE A 186 16.53 -59.44 -5.80
#